data_e3ef395a8709e302821588f51f51ebab
#
_entry.id   e3ef395a8709e302821588f51f51ebab
#
_cell.length_a   1.000
_cell.length_b   1.000
_cell.length_c   1.000
_cell.angle_alpha   90.00
_cell.angle_beta   90.00
_cell.angle_gamma   90.00
#
_symmetry.space_group_name_H-M   'P 1'
#
loop_
_entity.id
_entity.type
_entity.pdbx_description
1 polymer ?
#
loop_
_entity_poly.entity_id
_entity_poly.type
_entity_poly.pdbx_seq_one_letter_code
_entity_poly.pdbx_strand_id
1 'polypeptide(L)'
;VMHGQYDWMNDPKFNGQTYEWDTVGTSDNWRQTHNYKHHTYTNIKGIDDDIGYGLLRLFPEQRWKPGFLLQPIYSIPFCLLFQWGVAIQNLEIGRVLYKRKTKAQFLEELKPVNKKIGKQLFKDYVFFPLIAGPAALPVFTGNLVANGLRNIWTFSIIFCGHFTKDAEVFPKSVLQEESRGHWYMRQIRGSSNLTGSEAFHILSGHLSHQIEHHLFPDIPARRYRQMAPKVEAVCKKYGLNYNNASFVKQFGQVVGRIVKYAFPFKK
;
A
#
# COMPACT_ATOMS: atom_id res chain seq x y z
N VAL A 1 11.27 6.19 5.63
CA VAL A 1 12.52 5.83 4.94
C VAL A 1 12.29 5.86 3.43
N MET A 2 11.30 5.14 2.91
CA MET A 2 11.10 5.00 1.46
C MET A 2 10.68 6.29 0.75
N HIS A 3 10.08 7.25 1.45
CA HIS A 3 9.68 8.56 0.90
C HIS A 3 10.76 9.66 1.05
N GLY A 4 11.96 9.35 1.53
CA GLY A 4 13.00 10.36 1.70
C GLY A 4 12.67 11.48 2.69
N GLN A 5 11.95 11.13 3.77
CA GLN A 5 11.36 12.09 4.72
C GLN A 5 12.38 12.84 5.62
N TYR A 6 13.63 12.51 5.54
CA TYR A 6 14.69 13.11 6.36
C TYR A 6 15.83 13.62 5.46
N ASP A 7 16.35 14.80 5.76
CA ASP A 7 17.38 15.47 4.95
C ASP A 7 18.61 14.60 4.73
N TRP A 8 19.04 13.85 5.73
CA TRP A 8 20.20 12.95 5.62
C TRP A 8 20.02 11.84 4.57
N MET A 9 18.79 11.45 4.25
CA MET A 9 18.48 10.46 3.20
C MET A 9 18.67 11.03 1.80
N ASN A 10 18.61 12.35 1.67
CA ASN A 10 18.78 13.09 0.42
C ASN A 10 20.18 13.69 0.30
N ASP A 11 21.08 13.48 1.29
CA ASP A 11 22.47 13.95 1.25
C ASP A 11 23.19 13.33 0.04
N PRO A 12 23.91 14.13 -0.80
CA PRO A 12 24.68 13.61 -1.93
C PRO A 12 25.69 12.50 -1.59
N LYS A 13 26.20 12.45 -0.35
CA LYS A 13 27.05 11.36 0.14
C LYS A 13 26.36 10.00 0.17
N PHE A 14 25.04 10.01 0.31
CA PHE A 14 24.18 8.83 0.29
C PHE A 14 23.37 8.72 -1.01
N ASN A 15 23.53 9.69 -1.90
CA ASN A 15 22.83 9.72 -3.18
C ASN A 15 23.29 8.52 -4.03
N GLY A 16 22.33 7.80 -4.60
CA GLY A 16 22.59 6.55 -5.32
C GLY A 16 22.70 5.31 -4.43
N GLN A 17 22.67 5.45 -3.11
CA GLN A 17 22.51 4.31 -2.22
C GLN A 17 21.03 3.92 -2.14
N THR A 18 20.77 2.66 -2.41
CA THR A 18 19.43 2.10 -2.27
C THR A 18 19.20 1.74 -0.80
N TYR A 19 18.38 2.54 -0.11
CA TYR A 19 17.92 2.18 1.23
C TYR A 19 16.94 1.02 1.12
N GLU A 20 17.39 -0.17 1.53
CA GLU A 20 16.54 -1.34 1.54
C GLU A 20 15.79 -1.47 2.87
N TRP A 21 14.57 -1.93 2.74
CA TRP A 21 13.70 -2.22 3.88
C TRP A 21 13.61 -3.74 4.15
N ASP A 22 13.08 -4.10 5.29
CA ASP A 22 13.02 -5.49 5.76
C ASP A 22 11.74 -6.20 5.26
N THR A 23 11.58 -6.25 3.93
CA THR A 23 10.51 -6.97 3.24
C THR A 23 11.05 -7.66 1.99
N VAL A 24 10.25 -8.48 1.33
CA VAL A 24 10.63 -9.18 0.10
C VAL A 24 10.64 -8.29 -1.13
N GLY A 25 9.92 -7.17 -1.14
CA GLY A 25 9.93 -6.19 -2.23
C GLY A 25 11.20 -5.34 -2.24
N THR A 26 11.69 -4.95 -3.43
CA THR A 26 12.81 -4.02 -3.55
C THR A 26 12.38 -2.58 -3.32
N SER A 27 13.25 -1.77 -2.73
CA SER A 27 12.98 -0.36 -2.51
C SER A 27 12.82 0.43 -3.81
N ASP A 28 13.56 0.06 -4.87
CA ASP A 28 13.46 0.72 -6.17
C ASP A 28 12.09 0.51 -6.82
N ASN A 29 11.57 -0.72 -6.79
CA ASN A 29 10.23 -0.98 -7.28
C ASN A 29 9.18 -0.18 -6.49
N TRP A 30 9.32 -0.11 -5.16
CA TRP A 30 8.42 0.67 -4.32
C TRP A 30 8.45 2.16 -4.66
N ARG A 31 9.63 2.74 -4.89
CA ARG A 31 9.75 4.15 -5.28
C ARG A 31 9.02 4.44 -6.58
N GLN A 32 9.11 3.53 -7.56
CA GLN A 32 8.43 3.72 -8.84
C GLN A 32 6.92 3.49 -8.75
N THR A 33 6.50 2.40 -8.12
CA THR A 33 5.08 2.01 -8.10
C THR A 33 4.29 2.78 -7.05
N HIS A 34 4.85 2.95 -5.85
CA HIS A 34 4.16 3.63 -4.76
C HIS A 34 4.49 5.12 -4.69
N ASN A 35 5.77 5.50 -4.48
CA ASN A 35 6.10 6.91 -4.27
C ASN A 35 5.80 7.78 -5.49
N TYR A 36 6.08 7.29 -6.70
CA TYR A 36 5.78 8.06 -7.91
C TYR A 36 4.38 7.77 -8.43
N LYS A 37 4.08 6.53 -8.80
CA LYS A 37 2.84 6.21 -9.52
C LYS A 37 1.60 6.35 -8.65
N HIS A 38 1.58 5.71 -7.48
CA HIS A 38 0.44 5.77 -6.57
C HIS A 38 0.22 7.18 -6.00
N HIS A 39 1.25 7.84 -5.47
CA HIS A 39 1.10 9.20 -4.91
C HIS A 39 0.77 10.26 -5.96
N THR A 40 1.29 10.14 -7.19
CA THR A 40 0.93 11.07 -8.27
C THR A 40 -0.49 10.83 -8.77
N TYR A 41 -0.88 9.57 -8.94
CA TYR A 41 -2.14 9.16 -9.58
C TYR A 41 -3.10 8.43 -8.64
N THR A 42 -3.08 8.76 -7.37
CA THR A 42 -3.87 8.12 -6.30
C THR A 42 -5.30 7.86 -6.75
N ASN A 43 -5.69 6.60 -6.68
CA ASN A 43 -7.01 6.10 -7.04
C ASN A 43 -7.48 6.43 -8.46
N ILE A 44 -6.58 6.70 -9.42
CA ILE A 44 -6.98 6.83 -10.83
C ILE A 44 -7.03 5.44 -11.48
N LYS A 45 -8.22 5.01 -11.84
CA LYS A 45 -8.48 3.71 -12.46
C LYS A 45 -7.64 3.48 -13.71
N GLY A 46 -6.86 2.38 -13.71
CA GLY A 46 -6.04 1.94 -14.84
C GLY A 46 -4.74 2.73 -15.01
N ILE A 47 -4.36 3.53 -13.99
CA ILE A 47 -3.03 4.10 -13.81
C ILE A 47 -2.46 3.65 -12.47
N ASP A 48 -3.20 3.89 -11.39
CA ASP A 48 -2.83 3.44 -10.05
C ASP A 48 -3.03 1.93 -9.92
N ASP A 49 -1.93 1.19 -9.86
CA ASP A 49 -1.96 -0.27 -9.75
C ASP A 49 -2.23 -0.75 -8.32
N ASP A 50 -2.16 0.14 -7.32
CA ASP A 50 -2.46 -0.19 -5.92
C ASP A 50 -3.96 -0.38 -5.70
N ILE A 51 -4.82 0.00 -6.65
CA ILE A 51 -6.28 -0.24 -6.57
C ILE A 51 -6.57 -1.75 -6.58
N GLY A 52 -6.75 -2.30 -5.37
CA GLY A 52 -7.03 -3.72 -5.18
C GLY A 52 -5.89 -4.65 -5.60
N TYR A 53 -4.70 -4.09 -5.87
CA TYR A 53 -3.48 -4.81 -6.26
C TYR A 53 -3.66 -5.74 -7.46
N GLY A 54 -4.58 -5.38 -8.37
CA GLY A 54 -4.92 -6.21 -9.53
C GLY A 54 -5.67 -7.51 -9.21
N LEU A 55 -5.84 -7.84 -7.94
CA LEU A 55 -6.48 -9.07 -7.44
C LEU A 55 -7.93 -8.83 -7.00
N LEU A 56 -8.20 -7.70 -6.32
CA LEU A 56 -9.50 -7.43 -5.72
C LEU A 56 -10.28 -6.39 -6.53
N ARG A 57 -11.56 -6.62 -6.67
CA ARG A 57 -12.52 -5.61 -7.13
C ARG A 57 -13.13 -4.90 -5.93
N LEU A 58 -12.80 -3.62 -5.75
CA LEU A 58 -13.16 -2.83 -4.59
C LEU A 58 -14.08 -1.64 -4.93
N PHE A 59 -14.28 -1.38 -6.22
CA PHE A 59 -15.08 -0.26 -6.72
C PHE A 59 -16.02 -0.71 -7.85
N PRO A 60 -17.18 -0.12 -8.00
CA PRO A 60 -18.14 -0.47 -9.04
C PRO A 60 -17.61 -0.16 -10.46
N GLU A 61 -16.67 0.80 -10.59
CA GLU A 61 -16.03 1.20 -11.84
C GLU A 61 -15.09 0.12 -12.40
N GLN A 62 -14.60 -0.82 -11.56
CA GLN A 62 -13.80 -1.95 -12.01
C GLN A 62 -14.72 -2.98 -12.70
N ARG A 63 -14.33 -3.41 -13.92
CA ARG A 63 -15.08 -4.43 -14.67
C ARG A 63 -15.15 -5.72 -13.88
N TRP A 64 -16.35 -6.24 -13.64
CA TRP A 64 -16.56 -7.52 -12.99
C TRP A 64 -16.10 -8.70 -13.87
N LYS A 65 -15.57 -9.72 -13.23
CA LYS A 65 -15.17 -11.00 -13.81
C LYS A 65 -15.61 -12.14 -12.88
N PRO A 66 -15.96 -13.35 -13.40
CA PRO A 66 -16.44 -14.45 -12.56
C PRO A 66 -15.50 -14.85 -11.41
N GLY A 67 -14.19 -14.72 -11.61
CA GLY A 67 -13.20 -15.00 -10.55
C GLY A 67 -13.35 -14.15 -9.28
N PHE A 68 -13.98 -12.98 -9.37
CA PHE A 68 -14.22 -12.14 -8.20
C PHE A 68 -15.26 -12.73 -7.23
N LEU A 69 -16.09 -13.70 -7.65
CA LEU A 69 -16.97 -14.41 -6.72
C LEU A 69 -16.19 -15.08 -5.58
N LEU A 70 -14.95 -15.47 -5.83
CA LEU A 70 -14.08 -16.11 -4.83
C LEU A 70 -13.23 -15.09 -4.06
N GLN A 71 -13.35 -13.77 -4.33
CA GLN A 71 -12.47 -12.78 -3.67
C GLN A 71 -12.61 -12.73 -2.14
N PRO A 72 -13.76 -13.00 -1.51
CA PRO A 72 -13.82 -13.10 -0.06
C PRO A 72 -12.95 -14.23 0.50
N ILE A 73 -12.75 -15.31 -0.29
CA ILE A 73 -11.93 -16.46 0.11
C ILE A 73 -10.45 -16.16 -0.13
N TYR A 74 -10.07 -15.78 -1.36
CA TYR A 74 -8.65 -15.57 -1.66
C TYR A 74 -8.08 -14.26 -1.10
N SER A 75 -8.91 -13.35 -0.61
CA SER A 75 -8.43 -12.17 0.14
C SER A 75 -7.77 -12.56 1.47
N ILE A 76 -8.12 -13.71 2.06
CA ILE A 76 -7.51 -14.21 3.30
C ILE A 76 -6.01 -14.56 3.07
N PRO A 77 -5.66 -15.50 2.18
CA PRO A 77 -4.25 -15.76 1.87
C PRO A 77 -3.54 -14.53 1.30
N PHE A 78 -4.21 -13.64 0.55
CA PHE A 78 -3.61 -12.39 0.11
C PHE A 78 -3.23 -11.49 1.28
N CYS A 79 -4.08 -11.35 2.29
CA CYS A 79 -3.77 -10.62 3.53
C CYS A 79 -2.58 -11.24 4.28
N LEU A 80 -2.56 -12.56 4.46
CA LEU A 80 -1.49 -13.30 5.13
C LEU A 80 -0.14 -13.21 4.40
N LEU A 81 -0.17 -13.06 3.09
CA LEU A 81 1.01 -13.02 2.20
C LEU A 81 1.18 -11.64 1.54
N PHE A 82 0.69 -10.57 2.18
CA PHE A 82 0.56 -9.26 1.55
C PHE A 82 1.86 -8.72 0.96
N GLN A 83 2.99 -8.82 1.67
CA GLN A 83 4.29 -8.39 1.13
C GLN A 83 4.69 -9.12 -0.18
N TRP A 84 4.27 -10.40 -0.32
CA TRP A 84 4.53 -11.18 -1.54
C TRP A 84 3.63 -10.72 -2.68
N GLY A 85 2.36 -10.45 -2.37
CA GLY A 85 1.41 -9.89 -3.34
C GLY A 85 1.90 -8.57 -3.92
N VAL A 86 2.38 -7.66 -3.06
CA VAL A 86 2.97 -6.38 -3.47
C VAL A 86 4.23 -6.57 -4.32
N ALA A 87 5.15 -7.44 -3.90
CA ALA A 87 6.38 -7.70 -4.66
C ALA A 87 6.10 -8.29 -6.06
N ILE A 88 5.10 -9.17 -6.17
CA ILE A 88 4.66 -9.77 -7.46
C ILE A 88 3.95 -8.74 -8.33
N GLN A 89 3.10 -7.89 -7.75
CA GLN A 89 2.40 -6.83 -8.48
C GLN A 89 3.39 -5.90 -9.17
N ASN A 90 4.45 -5.50 -8.48
CA ASN A 90 5.48 -4.62 -9.02
C ASN A 90 6.20 -5.19 -10.25
N LEU A 91 6.16 -6.50 -10.47
CA LEU A 91 6.69 -7.14 -11.68
C LEU A 91 5.76 -7.03 -12.90
N GLU A 92 4.55 -6.51 -12.71
CA GLU A 92 3.56 -6.28 -13.77
C GLU A 92 3.35 -7.51 -14.68
N ILE A 93 3.20 -8.71 -14.09
CA ILE A 93 3.06 -9.99 -14.83
C ILE A 93 1.95 -9.93 -15.88
N GLY A 94 0.88 -9.20 -15.61
CA GLY A 94 -0.20 -8.98 -16.56
C GLY A 94 0.26 -8.36 -17.88
N ARG A 95 1.27 -7.48 -17.86
CA ARG A 95 1.83 -6.88 -19.10
C ARG A 95 2.57 -7.90 -19.95
N VAL A 96 3.20 -8.90 -19.32
CA VAL A 96 3.84 -10.00 -20.03
C VAL A 96 2.79 -10.87 -20.71
N LEU A 97 1.74 -11.23 -19.99
CA LEU A 97 0.62 -12.05 -20.51
C LEU A 97 -0.08 -11.39 -21.70
N TYR A 98 -0.23 -10.06 -21.66
CA TYR A 98 -0.84 -9.29 -22.76
C TYR A 98 0.19 -8.80 -23.81
N LYS A 99 1.40 -9.35 -23.84
CA LYS A 99 2.49 -9.03 -24.78
C LYS A 99 2.88 -7.52 -24.81
N ARG A 100 2.67 -6.82 -23.71
CA ARG A 100 3.05 -5.41 -23.52
C ARG A 100 4.42 -5.24 -22.87
N LYS A 101 5.05 -6.36 -22.48
CA LYS A 101 6.38 -6.47 -21.89
C LYS A 101 7.00 -7.75 -22.38
N THR A 102 8.26 -7.72 -22.81
CA THR A 102 8.95 -8.91 -23.27
C THR A 102 9.35 -9.83 -22.12
N LYS A 103 9.52 -11.12 -22.40
CA LYS A 103 10.04 -12.07 -21.40
C LYS A 103 11.45 -11.68 -20.93
N ALA A 104 12.27 -11.12 -21.81
CA ALA A 104 13.62 -10.67 -21.46
C ALA A 104 13.58 -9.52 -20.45
N GLN A 105 12.76 -8.48 -20.70
CA GLN A 105 12.55 -7.38 -19.75
C GLN A 105 12.04 -7.88 -18.39
N PHE A 106 11.08 -8.81 -18.39
CA PHE A 106 10.56 -9.40 -17.16
C PHE A 106 11.65 -10.14 -16.38
N LEU A 107 12.48 -10.93 -17.05
CA LEU A 107 13.56 -11.67 -16.40
C LEU A 107 14.64 -10.75 -15.81
N GLU A 108 14.95 -9.63 -16.48
CA GLU A 108 15.89 -8.62 -15.94
C GLU A 108 15.32 -7.97 -14.66
N GLU A 109 14.05 -7.60 -14.65
CA GLU A 109 13.40 -7.02 -13.47
C GLU A 109 13.22 -8.06 -12.33
N LEU A 110 13.07 -9.33 -12.66
CA LEU A 110 12.94 -10.40 -11.68
C LEU A 110 14.26 -10.68 -10.93
N LYS A 111 15.43 -10.46 -11.55
CA LYS A 111 16.74 -10.73 -10.93
C LYS A 111 16.93 -10.02 -9.58
N PRO A 112 16.79 -8.68 -9.48
CA PRO A 112 16.95 -7.98 -8.20
C PRO A 112 15.89 -8.40 -7.16
N VAL A 113 14.67 -8.68 -7.61
CA VAL A 113 13.58 -9.16 -6.74
C VAL A 113 13.92 -10.54 -6.17
N ASN A 114 14.35 -11.50 -6.99
CA ASN A 114 14.75 -12.82 -6.53
C ASN A 114 15.96 -12.75 -5.57
N LYS A 115 16.94 -11.89 -5.86
CA LYS A 115 18.08 -11.68 -4.96
C LYS A 115 17.62 -11.17 -3.60
N LYS A 116 16.68 -10.22 -3.57
CA LYS A 116 16.10 -9.66 -2.34
C LYS A 116 15.30 -10.72 -1.59
N ILE A 117 14.44 -11.45 -2.27
CA ILE A 117 13.65 -12.56 -1.70
C ILE A 117 14.59 -13.60 -1.07
N GLY A 118 15.63 -14.05 -1.81
CA GLY A 118 16.59 -15.02 -1.31
C GLY A 118 17.29 -14.56 -0.04
N LYS A 119 17.76 -13.29 -0.02
CA LYS A 119 18.35 -12.70 1.19
C LYS A 119 17.39 -12.68 2.38
N GLN A 120 16.14 -12.29 2.15
CA GLN A 120 15.14 -12.20 3.20
C GLN A 120 14.79 -13.57 3.78
N LEU A 121 14.53 -14.54 2.91
CA LEU A 121 14.26 -15.91 3.33
C LEU A 121 15.44 -16.54 4.05
N PHE A 122 16.65 -16.37 3.54
CA PHE A 122 17.86 -16.85 4.19
C PHE A 122 18.05 -16.24 5.58
N LYS A 123 17.90 -14.92 5.70
CA LYS A 123 18.04 -14.21 6.97
C LYS A 123 17.04 -14.72 8.00
N ASP A 124 15.74 -14.76 7.63
CA ASP A 124 14.66 -15.00 8.59
C ASP A 124 14.51 -16.48 8.94
N TYR A 125 14.74 -17.40 7.97
CA TYR A 125 14.41 -18.81 8.12
C TYR A 125 15.60 -19.76 8.12
N VAL A 126 16.82 -19.23 7.88
CA VAL A 126 18.06 -20.03 7.94
C VAL A 126 19.04 -19.39 8.92
N PHE A 127 19.49 -18.16 8.67
CA PHE A 127 20.55 -17.53 9.43
C PHE A 127 20.19 -17.31 10.91
N PHE A 128 19.07 -16.64 11.20
CA PHE A 128 18.67 -16.40 12.59
C PHE A 128 18.35 -17.70 13.36
N PRO A 129 17.61 -18.67 12.80
CA PRO A 129 17.47 -19.97 13.45
C PRO A 129 18.80 -20.67 13.74
N LEU A 130 19.74 -20.69 12.77
CA LEU A 130 21.04 -21.36 12.96
C LEU A 130 21.86 -20.74 14.09
N ILE A 131 21.97 -19.42 14.16
CA ILE A 131 22.74 -18.75 15.23
C ILE A 131 22.07 -18.86 16.60
N ALA A 132 20.76 -19.16 16.65
CA ALA A 132 20.04 -19.37 17.90
C ALA A 132 20.31 -20.75 18.54
N GLY A 133 21.04 -21.64 17.87
CA GLY A 133 21.42 -22.96 18.40
C GLY A 133 20.23 -23.78 18.89
N PRO A 134 20.14 -24.16 20.17
CA PRO A 134 19.03 -24.94 20.70
C PRO A 134 17.65 -24.28 20.54
N ALA A 135 17.61 -22.95 20.39
CA ALA A 135 16.38 -22.18 20.17
C ALA A 135 16.02 -22.01 18.66
N ALA A 136 16.63 -22.77 17.76
CA ALA A 136 16.42 -22.67 16.31
C ALA A 136 14.93 -22.78 15.91
N LEU A 137 14.22 -23.78 16.41
CA LEU A 137 12.81 -23.99 16.09
C LEU A 137 11.90 -22.88 16.66
N PRO A 138 12.02 -22.44 17.91
CA PRO A 138 11.32 -21.26 18.41
C PRO A 138 11.58 -19.99 17.58
N VAL A 139 12.84 -19.75 17.15
CA VAL A 139 13.16 -18.57 16.32
C VAL A 139 12.55 -18.69 14.92
N PHE A 140 12.63 -19.84 14.29
CA PHE A 140 12.00 -20.09 12.99
C PHE A 140 10.48 -19.84 13.04
N THR A 141 9.80 -20.46 14.01
CA THR A 141 8.33 -20.32 14.16
C THR A 141 7.95 -18.89 14.57
N GLY A 142 8.73 -18.24 15.44
CA GLY A 142 8.58 -16.85 15.82
C GLY A 142 8.66 -15.91 14.62
N ASN A 143 9.65 -16.10 13.74
CA ASN A 143 9.78 -15.31 12.51
C ASN A 143 8.60 -15.54 11.54
N LEU A 144 8.10 -16.77 11.43
CA LEU A 144 6.94 -17.08 10.61
C LEU A 144 5.68 -16.36 11.11
N VAL A 145 5.44 -16.41 12.42
CA VAL A 145 4.30 -15.74 13.07
C VAL A 145 4.45 -14.21 12.94
N ALA A 146 5.61 -13.66 13.22
CA ALA A 146 5.88 -12.23 13.14
C ALA A 146 5.66 -11.70 11.71
N ASN A 147 6.15 -12.42 10.70
CA ASN A 147 5.93 -12.06 9.29
C ASN A 147 4.44 -12.13 8.91
N GLY A 148 3.71 -13.14 9.38
CA GLY A 148 2.26 -13.26 9.18
C GLY A 148 1.49 -12.09 9.81
N LEU A 149 1.77 -11.78 11.07
CA LEU A 149 1.15 -10.66 11.79
C LEU A 149 1.47 -9.31 11.14
N ARG A 150 2.72 -9.10 10.71
CA ARG A 150 3.11 -7.91 9.96
C ARG A 150 2.31 -7.77 8.66
N ASN A 151 2.13 -8.84 7.91
CA ASN A 151 1.36 -8.83 6.67
C ASN A 151 -0.10 -8.45 6.90
N ILE A 152 -0.74 -9.06 7.91
CA ILE A 152 -2.13 -8.74 8.30
C ILE A 152 -2.23 -7.27 8.70
N TRP A 153 -1.31 -6.80 9.52
CA TRP A 153 -1.29 -5.42 9.99
C TRP A 153 -1.11 -4.43 8.84
N THR A 154 -0.10 -4.65 7.98
CA THR A 154 0.20 -3.78 6.84
C THR A 154 -0.96 -3.74 5.85
N PHE A 155 -1.53 -4.92 5.50
CA PHE A 155 -2.73 -4.99 4.68
C PHE A 155 -3.88 -4.17 5.29
N SER A 156 -4.15 -4.36 6.58
CA SER A 156 -5.27 -3.70 7.24
C SER A 156 -5.13 -2.18 7.25
N ILE A 157 -3.94 -1.66 7.56
CA ILE A 157 -3.68 -0.21 7.60
C ILE A 157 -3.75 0.40 6.20
N ILE A 158 -3.10 -0.19 5.19
CA ILE A 158 -3.09 0.31 3.82
C ILE A 158 -4.51 0.27 3.22
N PHE A 159 -5.22 -0.84 3.39
CA PHE A 159 -6.59 -0.96 2.86
C PHE A 159 -7.57 0.01 3.51
N CYS A 160 -7.43 0.24 4.82
CA CYS A 160 -8.21 1.29 5.50
C CYS A 160 -7.86 2.69 5.02
N GLY A 161 -6.65 2.90 4.50
CA GLY A 161 -6.24 4.17 3.93
C GLY A 161 -6.92 4.53 2.60
N HIS A 162 -7.31 3.53 1.78
CA HIS A 162 -7.75 3.77 0.38
C HIS A 162 -9.06 3.12 -0.04
N PHE A 163 -9.55 2.12 0.71
CA PHE A 163 -10.67 1.31 0.23
C PHE A 163 -11.87 1.31 1.19
N THR A 164 -12.02 2.37 1.96
CA THR A 164 -13.18 2.59 2.83
C THR A 164 -14.38 3.11 2.02
N LYS A 165 -15.57 3.12 2.63
CA LYS A 165 -16.82 3.49 1.95
C LYS A 165 -16.76 4.85 1.23
N ASP A 166 -16.11 5.83 1.85
CA ASP A 166 -16.09 7.21 1.35
C ASP A 166 -14.80 7.54 0.57
N ALA A 167 -13.88 6.59 0.42
CA ALA A 167 -12.74 6.75 -0.47
C ALA A 167 -13.18 6.57 -1.93
N GLU A 168 -12.83 7.54 -2.78
CA GLU A 168 -13.26 7.60 -4.16
C GLU A 168 -12.21 7.03 -5.13
N VAL A 169 -12.68 6.57 -6.29
CA VAL A 169 -11.85 6.22 -7.43
C VAL A 169 -12.20 7.15 -8.60
N PHE A 170 -11.18 7.52 -9.37
CA PHE A 170 -11.29 8.54 -10.39
C PHE A 170 -11.06 7.98 -11.80
N PRO A 171 -11.78 8.49 -12.82
CA PRO A 171 -11.49 8.14 -14.22
C PRO A 171 -10.22 8.87 -14.69
N LYS A 172 -9.58 8.34 -15.74
CA LYS A 172 -8.40 8.97 -16.35
C LYS A 172 -8.65 10.39 -16.89
N SER A 173 -9.89 10.71 -17.24
CA SER A 173 -10.25 12.02 -17.75
C SER A 173 -10.01 13.17 -16.80
N VAL A 174 -9.94 12.90 -15.47
CA VAL A 174 -9.64 13.95 -14.48
C VAL A 174 -8.28 14.61 -14.72
N LEU A 175 -7.34 13.90 -15.34
CA LEU A 175 -5.98 14.42 -15.60
C LEU A 175 -5.93 15.50 -16.69
N GLN A 176 -6.95 15.60 -17.54
CA GLN A 176 -6.97 16.55 -18.66
C GLN A 176 -7.04 18.01 -18.19
N GLU A 177 -7.69 18.23 -17.05
CA GLU A 177 -7.93 19.57 -16.50
C GLU A 177 -7.51 19.66 -15.02
N GLU A 178 -6.70 18.72 -14.52
CA GLU A 178 -6.32 18.67 -13.11
C GLU A 178 -5.35 19.80 -12.75
N SER A 179 -5.87 20.86 -12.16
CA SER A 179 -5.06 21.90 -11.51
C SER A 179 -4.39 21.34 -10.23
N ARG A 180 -3.39 22.06 -9.70
CA ARG A 180 -2.76 21.69 -8.42
C ARG A 180 -3.78 21.59 -7.28
N GLY A 181 -4.78 22.48 -7.26
CA GLY A 181 -5.86 22.42 -6.27
C GLY A 181 -6.73 21.17 -6.42
N HIS A 182 -7.08 20.80 -7.65
CA HIS A 182 -7.82 19.56 -7.92
C HIS A 182 -7.02 18.32 -7.53
N TRP A 183 -5.70 18.30 -7.75
CA TRP A 183 -4.82 17.24 -7.28
C TRP A 183 -4.89 17.08 -5.76
N TYR A 184 -4.80 18.16 -4.97
CA TYR A 184 -4.94 18.10 -3.52
C TYR A 184 -6.32 17.58 -3.09
N MET A 185 -7.40 18.03 -3.74
CA MET A 185 -8.74 17.51 -3.46
C MET A 185 -8.84 16.01 -3.74
N ARG A 186 -8.21 15.53 -4.81
CA ARG A 186 -8.19 14.09 -5.14
C ARG A 186 -7.44 13.28 -4.09
N GLN A 187 -6.31 13.78 -3.55
CA GLN A 187 -5.61 13.12 -2.45
C GLN A 187 -6.52 12.97 -1.22
N ILE A 188 -7.23 14.03 -0.85
CA ILE A 188 -8.17 14.01 0.30
C ILE A 188 -9.32 13.02 0.04
N ARG A 189 -9.97 13.08 -1.12
CA ARG A 189 -11.13 12.23 -1.45
C ARG A 189 -10.76 10.77 -1.71
N GLY A 190 -9.52 10.51 -2.12
CA GLY A 190 -8.98 9.17 -2.38
C GLY A 190 -8.41 8.49 -1.15
N SER A 191 -8.38 9.15 0.01
CA SER A 191 -7.72 8.66 1.23
C SER A 191 -8.64 8.69 2.44
N SER A 192 -8.26 7.95 3.48
CA SER A 192 -9.00 7.87 4.74
C SER A 192 -8.07 7.77 5.93
N ASN A 193 -8.40 8.47 7.01
CA ASN A 193 -7.67 8.42 8.27
C ASN A 193 -8.29 7.43 9.27
N LEU A 194 -7.48 7.04 10.24
CA LEU A 194 -7.87 6.19 11.36
C LEU A 194 -7.70 6.95 12.68
N THR A 195 -8.77 7.01 13.47
CA THR A 195 -8.69 7.51 14.84
C THR A 195 -8.07 6.47 15.76
N GLY A 196 -7.25 6.90 16.70
CA GLY A 196 -6.62 6.00 17.66
C GLY A 196 -5.79 6.70 18.72
N SER A 197 -5.19 5.91 19.61
CA SER A 197 -4.22 6.39 20.59
C SER A 197 -2.88 6.73 19.95
N GLU A 198 -1.99 7.39 20.67
CA GLU A 198 -0.63 7.65 20.21
C GLU A 198 0.12 6.37 19.89
N ALA A 199 -0.02 5.34 20.74
CA ALA A 199 0.56 4.02 20.49
C ALA A 199 0.05 3.39 19.18
N PHE A 200 -1.24 3.53 18.87
CA PHE A 200 -1.80 3.06 17.60
C PHE A 200 -1.18 3.80 16.41
N HIS A 201 -1.02 5.12 16.49
CA HIS A 201 -0.39 5.90 15.44
C HIS A 201 1.08 5.52 15.23
N ILE A 202 1.83 5.27 16.30
CA ILE A 202 3.23 4.78 16.23
C ILE A 202 3.28 3.39 15.60
N LEU A 203 2.44 2.45 16.05
CA LEU A 203 2.40 1.08 15.54
C LEU A 203 1.99 1.00 14.07
N SER A 204 1.17 1.94 13.60
CA SER A 204 0.82 2.06 12.17
C SER A 204 1.87 2.82 11.34
N GLY A 205 3.01 3.21 11.94
CA GLY A 205 4.00 4.06 11.27
C GLY A 205 3.44 5.42 10.87
N HIS A 206 2.43 5.92 11.60
CA HIS A 206 1.63 7.12 11.30
C HIS A 206 0.85 7.07 9.97
N LEU A 207 0.80 5.91 9.28
CA LEU A 207 -0.06 5.71 8.10
C LEU A 207 -1.57 5.74 8.45
N SER A 208 -1.91 5.74 9.74
CA SER A 208 -3.24 6.10 10.23
C SER A 208 -3.68 7.54 9.87
N HIS A 209 -2.74 8.39 9.46
CA HIS A 209 -2.96 9.71 8.88
C HIS A 209 -2.73 9.69 7.37
N GLN A 210 -3.49 8.87 6.67
CA GLN A 210 -3.28 8.62 5.24
C GLN A 210 -3.54 9.84 4.36
N ILE A 211 -4.50 10.69 4.74
CA ILE A 211 -4.78 11.95 4.04
C ILE A 211 -3.55 12.86 4.08
N GLU A 212 -2.95 13.07 5.25
CA GLU A 212 -1.75 13.89 5.42
C GLU A 212 -0.54 13.27 4.73
N HIS A 213 -0.44 11.93 4.75
CA HIS A 213 0.60 11.20 4.05
C HIS A 213 0.53 11.43 2.53
N HIS A 214 -0.66 11.41 1.94
CA HIS A 214 -0.84 11.69 0.52
C HIS A 214 -0.65 13.15 0.14
N LEU A 215 -1.04 14.07 1.01
CA LEU A 215 -0.84 15.50 0.77
C LEU A 215 0.64 15.91 0.85
N PHE A 216 1.39 15.29 1.76
CA PHE A 216 2.75 15.70 2.14
C PHE A 216 3.66 14.50 2.43
N PRO A 217 3.90 13.61 1.45
CA PRO A 217 4.64 12.37 1.66
C PRO A 217 6.10 12.58 2.09
N ASP A 218 6.67 13.75 1.80
CA ASP A 218 8.07 14.09 2.10
C ASP A 218 8.26 14.62 3.54
N ILE A 219 7.16 14.86 4.26
CA ILE A 219 7.24 15.32 5.66
C ILE A 219 7.39 14.11 6.59
N PRO A 220 8.27 14.17 7.63
CA PRO A 220 8.39 13.12 8.61
C PRO A 220 7.04 12.70 9.20
N ALA A 221 6.70 11.40 9.10
CA ALA A 221 5.37 10.88 9.38
C ALA A 221 4.83 11.24 10.78
N ARG A 222 5.71 11.38 11.78
CA ARG A 222 5.34 11.86 13.14
C ARG A 222 4.68 13.25 13.16
N ARG A 223 4.88 14.06 12.10
CA ARG A 223 4.31 15.40 11.98
C ARG A 223 2.85 15.37 11.48
N TYR A 224 2.40 14.28 10.87
CA TYR A 224 1.04 14.20 10.35
C TYR A 224 -0.01 14.46 11.42
N ARG A 225 0.19 13.97 12.65
CA ARG A 225 -0.69 14.26 13.79
C ARG A 225 -0.85 15.76 14.09
N GLN A 226 0.22 16.55 13.88
CA GLN A 226 0.20 18.00 14.10
C GLN A 226 -0.49 18.74 12.93
N MET A 227 -0.50 18.13 11.75
CA MET A 227 -1.08 18.68 10.52
C MET A 227 -2.57 18.34 10.41
N ALA A 228 -2.98 17.16 10.85
CA ALA A 228 -4.34 16.65 10.72
C ALA A 228 -5.43 17.65 11.15
N PRO A 229 -5.36 18.34 12.30
CA PRO A 229 -6.39 19.33 12.68
C PRO A 229 -6.46 20.51 11.70
N LYS A 230 -5.34 20.89 11.08
CA LYS A 230 -5.31 22.00 10.11
C LYS A 230 -5.92 21.56 8.77
N VAL A 231 -5.61 20.34 8.33
CA VAL A 231 -6.19 19.76 7.11
C VAL A 231 -7.70 19.58 7.30
N GLU A 232 -8.14 19.05 8.42
CA GLU A 232 -9.56 18.90 8.76
C GLU A 232 -10.30 20.26 8.75
N ALA A 233 -9.70 21.30 9.34
CA ALA A 233 -10.27 22.65 9.32
C ALA A 233 -10.42 23.21 7.91
N VAL A 234 -9.45 22.98 7.02
CA VAL A 234 -9.53 23.35 5.61
C VAL A 234 -10.65 22.55 4.91
N CYS A 235 -10.72 21.25 5.14
CA CYS A 235 -11.79 20.43 4.59
C CYS A 235 -13.18 20.94 5.01
N LYS A 236 -13.36 21.23 6.30
CA LYS A 236 -14.60 21.78 6.82
C LYS A 236 -14.95 23.13 6.19
N LYS A 237 -13.96 24.02 6.03
CA LYS A 237 -14.17 25.34 5.40
C LYS A 237 -14.69 25.24 3.97
N TYR A 238 -14.22 24.26 3.20
CA TYR A 238 -14.57 24.08 1.79
C TYR A 238 -15.61 22.97 1.53
N GLY A 239 -16.24 22.43 2.58
CA GLY A 239 -17.26 21.39 2.45
C GLY A 239 -16.72 20.05 1.91
N LEU A 240 -15.43 19.79 2.08
CA LEU A 240 -14.82 18.51 1.71
C LEU A 240 -14.98 17.49 2.84
N ASN A 241 -15.26 16.24 2.47
CA ASN A 241 -15.32 15.17 3.45
C ASN A 241 -13.90 14.80 3.92
N TYR A 242 -13.62 15.04 5.19
CA TYR A 242 -12.42 14.54 5.86
C TYR A 242 -12.73 13.17 6.46
N ASN A 243 -12.48 12.12 5.69
CA ASN A 243 -12.84 10.74 6.05
C ASN A 243 -11.94 10.22 7.18
N ASN A 244 -12.43 10.26 8.41
CA ASN A 244 -11.72 9.86 9.61
C ASN A 244 -12.65 9.07 10.53
N ALA A 245 -12.28 7.81 10.85
CA ALA A 245 -13.06 6.94 11.73
C ALA A 245 -12.19 5.91 12.44
N SER A 246 -12.78 5.16 13.39
CA SER A 246 -12.07 4.10 14.11
C SER A 246 -11.61 2.97 13.18
N PHE A 247 -10.53 2.29 13.55
CA PHE A 247 -10.00 1.14 12.80
C PHE A 247 -11.08 0.08 12.54
N VAL A 248 -11.86 -0.27 13.56
CA VAL A 248 -12.92 -1.29 13.44
C VAL A 248 -13.95 -0.88 12.38
N LYS A 249 -14.37 0.39 12.38
CA LYS A 249 -15.34 0.90 11.40
C LYS A 249 -14.75 0.89 9.99
N GLN A 250 -13.54 1.41 9.79
CA GLN A 250 -12.91 1.49 8.47
C GLN A 250 -12.58 0.09 7.94
N PHE A 251 -12.04 -0.80 8.76
CA PHE A 251 -11.75 -2.17 8.35
C PHE A 251 -13.02 -2.97 8.03
N GLY A 252 -14.09 -2.80 8.82
CA GLY A 252 -15.40 -3.36 8.50
C GLY A 252 -15.94 -2.90 7.14
N GLN A 253 -15.72 -1.65 6.76
CA GLN A 253 -16.07 -1.13 5.43
C GLN A 253 -15.24 -1.76 4.31
N VAL A 254 -13.93 -1.97 4.53
CA VAL A 254 -13.05 -2.68 3.59
C VAL A 254 -13.54 -4.10 3.35
N VAL A 255 -13.78 -4.87 4.43
CA VAL A 255 -14.33 -6.23 4.33
C VAL A 255 -15.68 -6.22 3.62
N GLY A 256 -16.56 -5.27 3.96
CA GLY A 256 -17.84 -5.08 3.28
C GLY A 256 -17.69 -4.83 1.77
N ARG A 257 -16.67 -4.06 1.34
CA ARG A 257 -16.37 -3.87 -0.09
C ARG A 257 -15.88 -5.15 -0.76
N ILE A 258 -14.98 -5.89 -0.10
CA ILE A 258 -14.48 -7.17 -0.63
C ILE A 258 -15.67 -8.12 -0.88
N VAL A 259 -16.59 -8.25 0.07
CA VAL A 259 -17.78 -9.09 -0.10
C VAL A 259 -18.74 -8.52 -1.12
N LYS A 260 -19.09 -7.23 -1.03
CA LYS A 260 -20.05 -6.57 -1.92
C LYS A 260 -19.63 -6.67 -3.38
N TYR A 261 -18.38 -6.32 -3.69
CA TYR A 261 -17.91 -6.26 -5.07
C TYR A 261 -17.44 -7.62 -5.61
N ALA A 262 -17.58 -8.71 -4.84
CA ALA A 262 -17.49 -10.07 -5.35
C ALA A 262 -18.61 -10.35 -6.39
N PHE A 263 -19.77 -9.75 -6.19
CA PHE A 263 -20.94 -9.97 -7.00
C PHE A 263 -21.06 -8.97 -8.17
N PRO A 264 -21.72 -9.36 -9.29
CA PRO A 264 -22.03 -8.43 -10.36
C PRO A 264 -23.12 -7.47 -9.90
N PHE A 265 -22.80 -6.18 -9.81
CA PHE A 265 -23.82 -5.13 -9.68
C PHE A 265 -24.03 -4.47 -11.05
N LYS A 266 -25.28 -4.32 -11.43
CA LYS A 266 -25.64 -3.36 -12.48
C LYS A 266 -25.42 -1.96 -11.89
N LYS A 267 -24.79 -1.09 -12.67
CA LYS A 267 -24.70 0.34 -12.36
C LYS A 267 -26.08 0.95 -12.31
#